data_2724b2205df2f98fe1e2876a6dea503b
#
_entry.id   2724b2205df2f98fe1e2876a6dea503b
#
_cell.length_a   1.000
_cell.length_b   1.000
_cell.length_c   1.000
_cell.angle_alpha   90.00
_cell.angle_beta   90.00
_cell.angle_gamma   90.00
#
_symmetry.space_group_name_H-M   'P 1'
#
loop_
_entity.id
_entity.type
_entity.pdbx_description
1 polymer ?
#
loop_
_entity_poly.entity_id
_entity_poly.type
_entity_poly.pdbx_seq_one_letter_code
_entity_poly.pdbx_strand_id
1 'polypeptide(L)'
;MGQGLVAGGFALACAVGALWVGQPFRRSVLTALSVASLGSAVVSRLAVPHGSLWTAAAVVLAGPAVIGAIALAALLVADGLLLIRSQGTAPPQLAALAAGTGLAALTASSILTVCCSGSHTLAEVCLVLDATAAYLSLLFVLFLGHAVLSGRLQPRRSADYVVVLGAGLVDGEVSPLLAGRLERALTVYRALLARGSRPTLITSGGRGPDEERSESEAMAAYLSARGVPADRIRREDRSRNTEENLANSGDIMRRADPDYHCTVITSDFHAFRTGLLMRRLGVRGRAAGAWTAPSYWLAAALREFVAVLWYDRAVFLSLSALLALPVLAALLRW
;
A
#
# COMPACT_ATOMS: atom_id res chain seq x y z
N MET A 1 -23.88 27.01 -12.40
CA MET A 1 -24.11 25.88 -13.34
C MET A 1 -22.83 25.18 -13.79
N GLY A 2 -21.69 25.88 -13.96
CA GLY A 2 -20.45 25.27 -14.45
C GLY A 2 -19.79 24.19 -13.57
N GLN A 3 -19.77 24.37 -12.24
CA GLN A 3 -19.07 23.44 -11.32
C GLN A 3 -19.68 22.05 -11.29
N GLY A 4 -21.01 21.91 -11.33
CA GLY A 4 -21.69 20.62 -11.36
C GLY A 4 -21.45 19.83 -12.67
N LEU A 5 -21.29 20.51 -13.80
CA LEU A 5 -20.95 19.89 -15.10
C LEU A 5 -19.51 19.39 -15.11
N VAL A 6 -18.58 20.15 -14.55
CA VAL A 6 -17.15 19.75 -14.45
C VAL A 6 -17.00 18.54 -13.53
N ALA A 7 -17.63 18.55 -12.35
CA ALA A 7 -17.59 17.42 -11.42
C ALA A 7 -18.26 16.16 -12.01
N GLY A 8 -19.37 16.32 -12.72
CA GLY A 8 -20.03 15.19 -13.42
C GLY A 8 -19.18 14.61 -14.55
N GLY A 9 -18.55 15.46 -15.35
CA GLY A 9 -17.63 15.03 -16.41
C GLY A 9 -16.40 14.31 -15.87
N PHE A 10 -15.82 14.79 -14.77
CA PHE A 10 -14.72 14.12 -14.08
C PHE A 10 -15.14 12.76 -13.50
N ALA A 11 -16.32 12.69 -12.86
CA ALA A 11 -16.87 11.43 -12.34
C ALA A 11 -17.01 10.39 -13.46
N LEU A 12 -17.53 10.78 -14.61
CA LEU A 12 -17.69 9.90 -15.76
C LEU A 12 -16.33 9.43 -16.29
N ALA A 13 -15.35 10.33 -16.43
CA ALA A 13 -14.00 9.97 -16.87
C ALA A 13 -13.34 8.99 -15.93
N CYS A 14 -13.46 9.17 -14.60
CA CYS A 14 -12.96 8.24 -13.60
C CYS A 14 -13.68 6.88 -13.68
N ALA A 15 -15.00 6.87 -13.86
CA ALA A 15 -15.79 5.64 -13.99
C ALA A 15 -15.38 4.83 -15.23
N VAL A 16 -15.27 5.49 -16.38
CA VAL A 16 -14.80 4.87 -17.64
C VAL A 16 -13.37 4.36 -17.46
N GLY A 17 -12.46 5.17 -16.90
CA GLY A 17 -11.10 4.75 -16.61
C GLY A 17 -11.03 3.52 -15.70
N ALA A 18 -11.90 3.42 -14.69
CA ALA A 18 -11.96 2.28 -13.79
C ALA A 18 -12.33 0.95 -14.50
N LEU A 19 -13.13 1.02 -15.57
CA LEU A 19 -13.50 -0.16 -16.37
C LEU A 19 -12.33 -0.69 -17.19
N TRP A 20 -11.43 0.20 -17.65
CA TRP A 20 -10.31 -0.15 -18.53
C TRP A 20 -9.02 -0.50 -17.79
N VAL A 21 -8.92 -0.16 -16.50
CA VAL A 21 -7.71 -0.40 -15.72
C VAL A 21 -7.69 -1.83 -15.17
N GLY A 22 -6.71 -2.62 -15.59
CA GLY A 22 -6.53 -4.00 -15.14
C GLY A 22 -5.99 -4.15 -13.71
N GLN A 23 -5.44 -3.08 -13.13
CA GLN A 23 -4.89 -3.12 -11.76
C GLN A 23 -5.96 -2.81 -10.71
N PRO A 24 -6.21 -3.71 -9.74
CA PRO A 24 -7.32 -3.56 -8.80
C PRO A 24 -7.21 -2.32 -7.92
N PHE A 25 -6.02 -1.90 -7.53
CA PHE A 25 -5.81 -0.70 -6.73
C PHE A 25 -6.17 0.58 -7.49
N ARG A 26 -5.64 0.75 -8.70
CA ARG A 26 -5.99 1.88 -9.56
C ARG A 26 -7.48 1.92 -9.84
N ARG A 27 -8.10 0.75 -10.07
CA ARG A 27 -9.54 0.63 -10.27
C ARG A 27 -10.32 1.12 -9.07
N SER A 28 -9.93 0.72 -7.85
CA SER A 28 -10.56 1.19 -6.61
C SER A 28 -10.42 2.70 -6.42
N VAL A 29 -9.24 3.26 -6.72
CA VAL A 29 -9.00 4.71 -6.65
C VAL A 29 -9.92 5.46 -7.61
N LEU A 30 -9.97 5.05 -8.87
CA LEU A 30 -10.81 5.69 -9.89
C LEU A 30 -12.30 5.57 -9.54
N THR A 31 -12.73 4.42 -9.02
CA THR A 31 -14.12 4.23 -8.57
C THR A 31 -14.45 5.14 -7.41
N ALA A 32 -13.59 5.23 -6.39
CA ALA A 32 -13.80 6.10 -5.24
C ALA A 32 -13.86 7.59 -5.65
N LEU A 33 -12.96 8.03 -6.55
CA LEU A 33 -12.97 9.39 -7.11
C LEU A 33 -14.25 9.67 -7.93
N SER A 34 -14.71 8.69 -8.71
CA SER A 34 -15.97 8.78 -9.45
C SER A 34 -17.16 9.01 -8.52
N VAL A 35 -17.28 8.18 -7.46
CA VAL A 35 -18.36 8.29 -6.47
C VAL A 35 -18.30 9.63 -5.73
N ALA A 36 -17.10 10.07 -5.27
CA ALA A 36 -16.91 11.32 -4.57
C ALA A 36 -17.29 12.52 -5.46
N SER A 37 -16.87 12.51 -6.74
CA SER A 37 -17.15 13.58 -7.69
C SER A 37 -18.63 13.64 -8.08
N LEU A 38 -19.28 12.47 -8.23
CA LEU A 38 -20.71 12.39 -8.48
C LEU A 38 -21.50 12.92 -7.28
N GLY A 39 -21.12 12.55 -6.07
CA GLY A 39 -21.70 13.06 -4.83
C GLY A 39 -21.59 14.59 -4.75
N SER A 40 -20.42 15.15 -5.04
CA SER A 40 -20.20 16.62 -5.11
C SER A 40 -21.07 17.28 -6.18
N ALA A 41 -21.20 16.67 -7.37
CA ALA A 41 -22.05 17.18 -8.45
C ALA A 41 -23.53 17.19 -8.06
N VAL A 42 -24.00 16.13 -7.41
CA VAL A 42 -25.38 16.03 -6.90
C VAL A 42 -25.63 17.09 -5.82
N VAL A 43 -24.73 17.19 -4.84
CA VAL A 43 -24.83 18.21 -3.77
C VAL A 43 -24.87 19.63 -4.37
N SER A 44 -23.99 19.94 -5.34
CA SER A 44 -23.97 21.26 -5.98
C SER A 44 -25.22 21.55 -6.83
N ARG A 45 -25.91 20.54 -7.34
CA ARG A 45 -27.18 20.67 -8.08
C ARG A 45 -28.39 20.81 -7.19
N LEU A 46 -28.35 20.14 -6.04
CA LEU A 46 -29.40 20.23 -5.03
C LEU A 46 -29.27 21.49 -4.18
N ALA A 47 -28.22 22.28 -4.34
CA ALA A 47 -27.98 23.54 -3.63
C ALA A 47 -29.08 24.58 -3.94
N VAL A 48 -30.15 24.47 -3.16
CA VAL A 48 -31.20 25.50 -3.02
C VAL A 48 -30.67 26.60 -2.10
N PRO A 49 -31.09 27.87 -2.30
CA PRO A 49 -30.47 29.00 -1.61
C PRO A 49 -30.55 28.89 -0.09
N HIS A 50 -29.41 29.03 0.53
CA HIS A 50 -29.14 29.45 1.92
C HIS A 50 -30.14 29.07 3.02
N GLY A 51 -30.05 27.83 3.51
CA GLY A 51 -30.77 27.41 4.71
C GLY A 51 -29.98 26.36 5.51
N SER A 52 -30.27 26.23 6.78
CA SER A 52 -29.66 25.37 7.79
C SER A 52 -29.52 23.89 7.44
N LEU A 53 -30.30 23.39 6.49
CA LEU A 53 -30.25 22.01 5.99
C LEU A 53 -28.96 21.69 5.21
N TRP A 54 -28.36 22.66 4.53
CA TRP A 54 -27.12 22.45 3.76
C TRP A 54 -25.87 22.44 4.61
N THR A 55 -25.83 23.31 5.62
CA THR A 55 -24.78 23.24 6.64
C THR A 55 -24.85 21.92 7.39
N ALA A 56 -26.04 21.44 7.72
CA ALA A 56 -26.24 20.12 8.33
C ALA A 56 -25.79 18.97 7.41
N ALA A 57 -26.16 19.01 6.11
CA ALA A 57 -25.72 17.99 5.14
C ALA A 57 -24.21 18.00 4.91
N ALA A 58 -23.59 19.19 4.83
CA ALA A 58 -22.14 19.31 4.72
C ALA A 58 -21.42 18.77 5.98
N VAL A 59 -21.93 19.05 7.17
CA VAL A 59 -21.41 18.52 8.44
C VAL A 59 -21.58 17.00 8.52
N VAL A 60 -22.72 16.46 8.10
CA VAL A 60 -22.98 15.00 8.09
C VAL A 60 -22.08 14.28 7.09
N LEU A 61 -21.75 14.87 5.95
CA LEU A 61 -20.87 14.28 4.94
C LEU A 61 -19.38 14.49 5.26
N ALA A 62 -19.00 15.64 5.79
CA ALA A 62 -17.60 15.95 6.16
C ALA A 62 -17.22 15.37 7.53
N GLY A 63 -18.15 15.28 8.46
CA GLY A 63 -17.93 14.81 9.82
C GLY A 63 -17.20 13.45 9.88
N PRO A 64 -17.67 12.40 9.20
CA PRO A 64 -16.98 11.10 9.16
C PRO A 64 -15.57 11.17 8.60
N ALA A 65 -15.33 12.04 7.58
CA ALA A 65 -14.00 12.22 7.00
C ALA A 65 -13.04 12.91 7.99
N VAL A 66 -13.51 13.93 8.70
CA VAL A 66 -12.75 14.62 9.75
C VAL A 66 -12.44 13.67 10.91
N ILE A 67 -13.44 12.92 11.39
CA ILE A 67 -13.23 11.91 12.44
C ILE A 67 -12.24 10.85 11.99
N GLY A 68 -12.36 10.38 10.75
CA GLY A 68 -11.43 9.42 10.15
C GLY A 68 -10.00 9.97 10.07
N ALA A 69 -9.83 11.22 9.67
CA ALA A 69 -8.53 11.90 9.63
C ALA A 69 -7.91 12.06 11.02
N ILE A 70 -8.70 12.45 12.03
CA ILE A 70 -8.25 12.55 13.43
C ILE A 70 -7.85 11.17 13.96
N ALA A 71 -8.67 10.13 13.71
CA ALA A 71 -8.37 8.78 14.15
C ALA A 71 -7.09 8.24 13.49
N LEU A 72 -6.92 8.46 12.18
CA LEU A 72 -5.72 8.07 11.45
C LEU A 72 -4.49 8.83 11.96
N ALA A 73 -4.59 10.13 12.18
CA ALA A 73 -3.52 10.94 12.75
C ALA A 73 -3.10 10.41 14.13
N ALA A 74 -4.06 10.13 15.01
CA ALA A 74 -3.81 9.59 16.35
C ALA A 74 -3.14 8.21 16.29
N LEU A 75 -3.58 7.32 15.38
CA LEU A 75 -2.97 6.00 15.17
C LEU A 75 -1.53 6.12 14.68
N LEU A 76 -1.25 6.98 13.70
CA LEU A 76 0.11 7.18 13.17
C LEU A 76 1.05 7.78 14.21
N VAL A 77 0.57 8.74 15.00
CA VAL A 77 1.35 9.32 16.10
C VAL A 77 1.62 8.28 17.18
N ALA A 78 0.60 7.53 17.61
CA ALA A 78 0.76 6.49 18.63
C ALA A 78 1.74 5.39 18.15
N ASP A 79 1.60 4.92 16.93
CA ASP A 79 2.49 3.91 16.34
C ASP A 79 3.94 4.43 16.24
N GLY A 80 4.13 5.65 15.73
CA GLY A 80 5.45 6.29 15.67
C GLY A 80 6.12 6.43 17.02
N LEU A 81 5.37 6.85 18.05
CA LEU A 81 5.88 6.99 19.44
C LEU A 81 6.21 5.63 20.06
N LEU A 82 5.36 4.63 19.88
CA LEU A 82 5.60 3.27 20.38
C LEU A 82 6.85 2.65 19.75
N LEU A 83 7.02 2.82 18.43
CA LEU A 83 8.19 2.32 17.72
C LEU A 83 9.48 3.04 18.12
N ILE A 84 9.45 4.37 18.28
CA ILE A 84 10.59 5.14 18.80
C ILE A 84 11.01 4.64 20.19
N ARG A 85 10.04 4.36 21.06
CA ARG A 85 10.33 3.84 22.41
C ARG A 85 10.92 2.42 22.41
N SER A 86 10.51 1.58 21.48
CA SER A 86 10.92 0.16 21.43
C SER A 86 12.13 -0.12 20.56
N GLN A 87 12.37 0.68 19.51
CA GLN A 87 13.38 0.41 18.47
C GLN A 87 14.31 1.62 18.18
N GLY A 88 14.12 2.76 18.89
CA GLY A 88 14.87 3.98 18.68
C GLY A 88 14.38 4.85 17.53
N THR A 89 15.13 5.92 17.22
CA THR A 89 14.77 6.93 16.23
C THR A 89 15.30 6.57 14.84
N ALA A 90 14.69 5.63 14.14
CA ALA A 90 15.03 5.35 12.75
C ALA A 90 14.07 6.07 11.77
N PRO A 91 14.46 6.28 10.49
CA PRO A 91 13.66 7.03 9.52
C PRO A 91 12.20 6.57 9.35
N PRO A 92 11.87 5.26 9.39
CA PRO A 92 10.48 4.83 9.25
C PRO A 92 9.57 5.26 10.42
N GLN A 93 10.10 5.26 11.66
CA GLN A 93 9.39 5.67 12.87
C GLN A 93 9.12 7.18 12.84
N LEU A 94 10.13 7.97 12.43
CA LEU A 94 10.01 9.41 12.27
C LEU A 94 9.02 9.76 11.15
N ALA A 95 8.97 8.99 10.07
CA ALA A 95 8.02 9.19 8.98
C ALA A 95 6.56 8.98 9.43
N ALA A 96 6.28 7.95 10.23
CA ALA A 96 4.96 7.71 10.78
C ALA A 96 4.52 8.85 11.72
N LEU A 97 5.42 9.28 12.61
CA LEU A 97 5.17 10.41 13.52
C LEU A 97 4.93 11.72 12.74
N ALA A 98 5.77 12.02 11.74
CA ALA A 98 5.63 13.21 10.91
C ALA A 98 4.33 13.20 10.10
N ALA A 99 3.94 12.07 9.53
CA ALA A 99 2.69 11.93 8.80
C ALA A 99 1.47 12.15 9.72
N GLY A 100 1.49 11.56 10.92
CA GLY A 100 0.41 11.71 11.89
C GLY A 100 0.29 13.14 12.41
N THR A 101 1.42 13.76 12.81
CA THR A 101 1.43 15.16 13.29
C THR A 101 1.07 16.15 12.19
N GLY A 102 1.52 15.93 10.94
CA GLY A 102 1.17 16.73 9.79
C GLY A 102 -0.33 16.67 9.48
N LEU A 103 -0.92 15.49 9.49
CA LEU A 103 -2.36 15.31 9.29
C LEU A 103 -3.19 15.97 10.41
N ALA A 104 -2.75 15.86 11.66
CA ALA A 104 -3.39 16.53 12.80
C ALA A 104 -3.33 18.06 12.67
N ALA A 105 -2.16 18.61 12.29
CA ALA A 105 -1.97 20.03 12.10
C ALA A 105 -2.84 20.59 10.95
N LEU A 106 -2.91 19.88 9.83
CA LEU A 106 -3.79 20.23 8.71
C LEU A 106 -5.26 20.23 9.15
N THR A 107 -5.73 19.19 9.80
CA THR A 107 -7.12 19.10 10.27
C THR A 107 -7.45 20.21 11.26
N ALA A 108 -6.52 20.53 12.19
CA ALA A 108 -6.70 21.63 13.14
C ALA A 108 -6.73 23.00 12.44
N SER A 109 -5.84 23.24 11.48
CA SER A 109 -5.80 24.51 10.71
C SER A 109 -7.10 24.75 9.95
N SER A 110 -7.68 23.69 9.38
CA SER A 110 -8.95 23.76 8.66
C SER A 110 -10.10 24.14 9.58
N ILE A 111 -10.19 23.51 10.74
CA ILE A 111 -11.21 23.83 11.74
C ILE A 111 -11.09 25.30 12.17
N LEU A 112 -9.86 25.75 12.47
CA LEU A 112 -9.60 27.13 12.87
C LEU A 112 -9.96 28.12 11.77
N THR A 113 -9.63 27.82 10.52
CA THR A 113 -9.95 28.68 9.37
C THR A 113 -11.46 28.83 9.18
N VAL A 114 -12.21 27.72 9.27
CA VAL A 114 -13.68 27.76 9.18
C VAL A 114 -14.30 28.55 10.32
N CYS A 115 -13.74 28.43 11.55
CA CYS A 115 -14.30 29.07 12.73
C CYS A 115 -13.88 30.52 12.94
N CYS A 116 -12.68 30.94 12.49
CA CYS A 116 -12.05 32.18 12.93
C CYS A 116 -11.62 33.14 11.82
N SER A 117 -11.61 32.75 10.53
CA SER A 117 -11.05 33.63 9.49
C SER A 117 -12.11 34.35 8.67
N GLY A 118 -11.95 35.71 8.58
CA GLY A 118 -12.66 36.57 7.61
C GLY A 118 -11.93 36.70 6.27
N SER A 119 -10.80 36.01 6.05
CA SER A 119 -9.99 36.09 4.83
C SER A 119 -10.37 35.02 3.82
N HIS A 120 -10.92 35.39 2.67
CA HIS A 120 -11.27 34.45 1.60
C HIS A 120 -10.04 33.68 1.06
N THR A 121 -8.90 34.37 0.85
CA THR A 121 -7.67 33.75 0.32
C THR A 121 -7.12 32.67 1.25
N LEU A 122 -7.14 32.93 2.55
CA LEU A 122 -6.66 31.92 3.53
C LEU A 122 -7.59 30.69 3.54
N ALA A 123 -8.91 30.91 3.46
CA ALA A 123 -9.88 29.82 3.39
C ALA A 123 -9.69 28.96 2.13
N GLU A 124 -9.39 29.57 0.98
CA GLU A 124 -9.12 28.85 -0.28
C GLU A 124 -7.83 28.01 -0.20
N VAL A 125 -6.75 28.56 0.34
CA VAL A 125 -5.49 27.83 0.55
C VAL A 125 -5.72 26.62 1.46
N CYS A 126 -6.43 26.81 2.59
CA CYS A 126 -6.77 25.71 3.49
C CYS A 126 -7.63 24.64 2.79
N LEU A 127 -8.59 25.02 1.97
CA LEU A 127 -9.41 24.08 1.20
C LEU A 127 -8.57 23.20 0.26
N VAL A 128 -7.54 23.77 -0.41
CA VAL A 128 -6.61 22.98 -1.25
C VAL A 128 -5.82 21.98 -0.44
N LEU A 129 -5.27 22.44 0.69
CA LEU A 129 -4.49 21.58 1.59
C LEU A 129 -5.36 20.44 2.13
N ASP A 130 -6.59 20.73 2.52
CA ASP A 130 -7.56 19.74 3.01
C ASP A 130 -7.97 18.74 1.94
N ALA A 131 -8.27 19.19 0.75
CA ALA A 131 -8.60 18.33 -0.38
C ALA A 131 -7.43 17.39 -0.70
N THR A 132 -6.20 17.90 -0.65
CA THR A 132 -4.98 17.10 -0.85
C THR A 132 -4.80 16.07 0.27
N ALA A 133 -4.95 16.49 1.53
CA ALA A 133 -4.85 15.60 2.67
C ALA A 133 -5.95 14.51 2.66
N ALA A 134 -7.18 14.89 2.33
CA ALA A 134 -8.29 13.95 2.19
C ALA A 134 -8.04 12.93 1.07
N TYR A 135 -7.51 13.38 -0.07
CA TYR A 135 -7.14 12.52 -1.18
C TYR A 135 -6.04 11.52 -0.79
N LEU A 136 -4.95 11.99 -0.17
CA LEU A 136 -3.86 11.10 0.30
C LEU A 136 -4.35 10.11 1.36
N SER A 137 -5.21 10.56 2.27
CA SER A 137 -5.85 9.71 3.28
C SER A 137 -6.73 8.63 2.65
N LEU A 138 -7.53 8.99 1.65
CA LEU A 138 -8.34 8.04 0.88
C LEU A 138 -7.46 7.00 0.19
N LEU A 139 -6.37 7.43 -0.48
CA LEU A 139 -5.43 6.52 -1.11
C LEU A 139 -4.82 5.55 -0.09
N PHE A 140 -4.45 6.06 1.08
CA PHE A 140 -3.88 5.24 2.14
C PHE A 140 -4.88 4.22 2.69
N VAL A 141 -6.12 4.62 2.95
CA VAL A 141 -7.20 3.70 3.38
C VAL A 141 -7.46 2.61 2.35
N LEU A 142 -7.55 2.97 1.07
CA LEU A 142 -7.69 2.00 -0.01
C LEU A 142 -6.49 1.05 -0.08
N PHE A 143 -5.28 1.60 0.07
CA PHE A 143 -4.07 0.79 0.15
C PHE A 143 -4.12 -0.19 1.33
N LEU A 144 -4.49 0.27 2.54
CA LEU A 144 -4.63 -0.60 3.72
C LEU A 144 -5.63 -1.73 3.47
N GLY A 145 -6.79 -1.42 2.87
CA GLY A 145 -7.78 -2.44 2.51
C GLY A 145 -7.19 -3.50 1.57
N HIS A 146 -6.46 -3.08 0.54
CA HIS A 146 -5.80 -3.99 -0.39
C HIS A 146 -4.65 -4.76 0.28
N ALA A 147 -3.86 -4.13 1.16
CA ALA A 147 -2.77 -4.77 1.88
C ALA A 147 -3.31 -5.88 2.80
N VAL A 148 -4.32 -5.58 3.62
CA VAL A 148 -4.98 -6.55 4.50
C VAL A 148 -5.59 -7.70 3.69
N LEU A 149 -6.30 -7.40 2.61
CA LEU A 149 -6.90 -8.43 1.77
C LEU A 149 -5.83 -9.32 1.12
N SER A 150 -4.78 -8.71 0.58
CA SER A 150 -3.67 -9.43 -0.07
C SER A 150 -2.88 -10.28 0.92
N GLY A 151 -2.63 -9.76 2.13
CA GLY A 151 -1.97 -10.50 3.21
C GLY A 151 -2.74 -11.75 3.67
N ARG A 152 -4.08 -11.70 3.59
CA ARG A 152 -4.99 -12.80 3.96
C ARG A 152 -5.25 -13.78 2.82
N LEU A 153 -4.81 -13.50 1.59
CA LEU A 153 -5.01 -14.41 0.46
C LEU A 153 -4.36 -15.77 0.73
N GLN A 154 -5.15 -16.82 0.51
CA GLN A 154 -4.63 -18.17 0.63
C GLN A 154 -3.68 -18.49 -0.53
N PRO A 155 -2.61 -19.27 -0.26
CA PRO A 155 -1.74 -19.80 -1.31
C PRO A 155 -2.55 -20.56 -2.37
N ARG A 156 -2.00 -20.67 -3.57
CA ARG A 156 -2.62 -21.52 -4.59
C ARG A 156 -2.72 -22.96 -4.11
N ARG A 157 -3.79 -23.64 -4.51
CA ARG A 157 -3.99 -25.07 -4.20
C ARG A 157 -2.98 -25.96 -4.92
N SER A 158 -2.42 -25.49 -6.03
CA SER A 158 -1.34 -26.10 -6.79
C SER A 158 -0.30 -25.03 -7.11
N ALA A 159 0.97 -25.32 -6.88
CA ALA A 159 2.10 -24.48 -7.27
C ALA A 159 3.32 -25.38 -7.47
N ASP A 160 4.10 -25.08 -8.51
CA ASP A 160 5.34 -25.78 -8.82
C ASP A 160 6.50 -25.22 -8.01
N TYR A 161 6.38 -23.97 -7.59
CA TYR A 161 7.39 -23.27 -6.81
C TYR A 161 6.78 -22.52 -5.63
N VAL A 162 7.51 -22.52 -4.52
CA VAL A 162 7.29 -21.64 -3.37
C VAL A 162 8.52 -20.75 -3.23
N VAL A 163 8.37 -19.47 -3.52
CA VAL A 163 9.44 -18.47 -3.44
C VAL A 163 9.35 -17.74 -2.12
N VAL A 164 10.46 -17.67 -1.37
CA VAL A 164 10.55 -16.90 -0.12
C VAL A 164 11.41 -15.68 -0.36
N LEU A 165 10.83 -14.48 -0.17
CA LEU A 165 11.58 -13.23 -0.29
C LEU A 165 12.33 -12.92 1.00
N GLY A 166 13.54 -12.44 0.89
CA GLY A 166 14.37 -11.95 1.99
C GLY A 166 13.73 -10.77 2.76
N ALA A 167 14.18 -10.58 3.99
CA ALA A 167 13.72 -9.50 4.89
C ALA A 167 14.85 -8.91 5.74
N GLY A 168 16.08 -9.14 5.37
CA GLY A 168 17.28 -8.80 6.12
C GLY A 168 17.70 -9.86 7.14
N LEU A 169 19.00 -9.98 7.33
CA LEU A 169 19.60 -10.73 8.42
C LEU A 169 19.82 -9.80 9.63
N VAL A 170 19.95 -10.37 10.81
CA VAL A 170 20.37 -9.70 12.02
C VAL A 170 21.59 -10.45 12.55
N ASP A 171 22.71 -9.81 12.66
CA ASP A 171 23.98 -10.43 13.05
C ASP A 171 24.32 -11.69 12.23
N GLY A 172 24.02 -11.65 10.92
CA GLY A 172 24.22 -12.75 10.00
C GLY A 172 23.21 -13.91 10.13
N GLU A 173 22.25 -13.83 11.05
CA GLU A 173 21.23 -14.84 11.30
C GLU A 173 19.85 -14.46 10.81
N VAL A 174 18.97 -15.46 10.67
CA VAL A 174 17.58 -15.27 10.24
C VAL A 174 16.82 -14.40 11.25
N SER A 175 16.41 -13.20 10.84
CA SER A 175 15.62 -12.30 11.69
C SER A 175 14.24 -12.90 12.03
N PRO A 176 13.57 -12.46 13.12
CA PRO A 176 12.22 -12.94 13.46
C PRO A 176 11.20 -12.74 12.34
N LEU A 177 11.31 -11.64 11.58
CA LEU A 177 10.45 -11.36 10.44
C LEU A 177 10.68 -12.35 9.30
N LEU A 178 11.95 -12.66 9.02
CA LEU A 178 12.34 -13.62 8.01
C LEU A 178 11.96 -15.06 8.43
N ALA A 179 12.12 -15.40 9.71
CA ALA A 179 11.67 -16.67 10.26
C ALA A 179 10.16 -16.88 10.06
N GLY A 180 9.35 -15.84 10.30
CA GLY A 180 7.92 -15.88 10.04
C GLY A 180 7.58 -16.19 8.57
N ARG A 181 8.33 -15.64 7.61
CA ARG A 181 8.18 -15.97 6.19
C ARG A 181 8.55 -17.43 5.90
N LEU A 182 9.64 -17.91 6.46
CA LEU A 182 10.12 -19.28 6.29
C LEU A 182 9.14 -20.31 6.87
N GLU A 183 8.59 -20.06 8.06
CA GLU A 183 7.57 -20.92 8.65
C GLU A 183 6.27 -20.95 7.81
N ARG A 184 5.88 -19.78 7.27
CA ARG A 184 4.75 -19.71 6.33
C ARG A 184 5.03 -20.52 5.06
N ALA A 185 6.25 -20.43 4.52
CA ALA A 185 6.67 -21.21 3.36
C ALA A 185 6.64 -22.71 3.63
N LEU A 186 7.12 -23.15 4.79
CA LEU A 186 7.05 -24.55 5.22
C LEU A 186 5.62 -25.06 5.32
N THR A 187 4.72 -24.23 5.86
CA THR A 187 3.29 -24.58 5.95
C THR A 187 2.70 -24.78 4.55
N VAL A 188 3.00 -23.88 3.61
CA VAL A 188 2.54 -23.96 2.20
C VAL A 188 3.15 -25.17 1.50
N TYR A 189 4.46 -25.38 1.66
CA TYR A 189 5.20 -26.49 1.08
C TYR A 189 4.62 -27.84 1.53
N ARG A 190 4.43 -28.03 2.83
CA ARG A 190 3.84 -29.27 3.40
C ARG A 190 2.40 -29.48 2.92
N ALA A 191 1.61 -28.41 2.82
CA ALA A 191 0.25 -28.50 2.31
C ALA A 191 0.20 -28.90 0.82
N LEU A 192 1.16 -28.46 0.01
CA LEU A 192 1.29 -28.87 -1.38
C LEU A 192 1.74 -30.34 -1.49
N LEU A 193 2.70 -30.77 -0.69
CA LEU A 193 3.12 -32.18 -0.62
C LEU A 193 1.95 -33.11 -0.25
N ALA A 194 1.16 -32.73 0.76
CA ALA A 194 0.00 -33.51 1.18
C ALA A 194 -1.08 -33.65 0.08
N ARG A 195 -1.05 -32.77 -0.94
CA ARG A 195 -1.92 -32.83 -2.13
C ARG A 195 -1.28 -33.55 -3.32
N GLY A 196 -0.13 -34.19 -3.12
CA GLY A 196 0.60 -34.92 -4.17
C GLY A 196 1.47 -34.04 -5.08
N SER A 197 1.54 -32.72 -4.84
CA SER A 197 2.46 -31.84 -5.57
C SER A 197 3.89 -32.03 -5.04
N ARG A 198 4.89 -31.71 -5.89
CA ARG A 198 6.31 -31.76 -5.50
C ARG A 198 6.98 -30.41 -5.77
N PRO A 199 6.61 -29.36 -5.01
CA PRO A 199 7.12 -28.03 -5.29
C PRO A 199 8.61 -27.91 -4.99
N THR A 200 9.27 -26.99 -5.70
CA THR A 200 10.62 -26.53 -5.39
C THR A 200 10.54 -25.24 -4.59
N LEU A 201 11.30 -25.15 -3.51
CA LEU A 201 11.46 -23.90 -2.74
C LEU A 201 12.56 -23.05 -3.38
N ILE A 202 12.30 -21.76 -3.57
CA ILE A 202 13.31 -20.79 -3.99
C ILE A 202 13.51 -19.81 -2.83
N THR A 203 14.71 -19.75 -2.28
CA THR A 203 15.12 -18.72 -1.33
C THR A 203 15.74 -17.56 -2.12
N SER A 204 15.15 -16.35 -2.02
CA SER A 204 15.55 -15.20 -2.82
C SER A 204 15.91 -14.02 -1.95
N GLY A 205 17.18 -13.64 -2.00
CA GLY A 205 17.76 -12.53 -1.26
C GLY A 205 19.29 -12.55 -1.35
N GLY A 206 19.86 -11.42 -1.75
CA GLY A 206 21.31 -11.27 -1.93
C GLY A 206 22.04 -11.10 -0.63
N ARG A 207 23.26 -10.55 -0.75
CA ARG A 207 24.15 -10.24 0.36
C ARG A 207 24.13 -8.74 0.60
N GLY A 208 23.84 -8.33 1.83
CA GLY A 208 24.01 -6.95 2.27
C GLY A 208 25.48 -6.52 2.29
N PRO A 209 25.78 -5.21 2.32
CA PRO A 209 27.16 -4.71 2.30
C PRO A 209 28.05 -5.26 3.43
N ASP A 210 27.48 -5.43 4.61
CA ASP A 210 28.18 -5.84 5.83
C ASP A 210 27.85 -7.29 6.24
N GLU A 211 27.26 -8.09 5.34
CA GLU A 211 26.88 -9.47 5.61
C GLU A 211 27.92 -10.45 5.10
N GLU A 212 28.27 -11.46 5.90
CA GLU A 212 29.20 -12.53 5.51
C GLU A 212 28.58 -13.51 4.52
N ARG A 213 27.27 -13.74 4.64
CA ARG A 213 26.49 -14.65 3.78
C ARG A 213 25.24 -13.99 3.20
N SER A 214 24.73 -14.54 2.10
CA SER A 214 23.47 -14.04 1.51
C SER A 214 22.26 -14.43 2.36
N GLU A 215 21.17 -13.62 2.30
CA GLU A 215 19.90 -14.00 2.90
C GLU A 215 19.40 -15.36 2.34
N SER A 216 19.56 -15.58 1.04
CA SER A 216 19.21 -16.82 0.38
C SER A 216 19.90 -18.04 0.99
N GLU A 217 21.16 -17.92 1.33
CA GLU A 217 21.94 -19.00 1.98
C GLU A 217 21.44 -19.28 3.41
N ALA A 218 21.24 -18.22 4.21
CA ALA A 218 20.71 -18.36 5.56
C ALA A 218 19.32 -18.99 5.57
N MET A 219 18.44 -18.57 4.62
CA MET A 219 17.11 -19.14 4.44
C MET A 219 17.17 -20.62 4.03
N ALA A 220 18.08 -20.99 3.13
CA ALA A 220 18.24 -22.38 2.68
C ALA A 220 18.69 -23.29 3.83
N ALA A 221 19.66 -22.83 4.64
CA ALA A 221 20.11 -23.55 5.84
C ALA A 221 18.95 -23.74 6.84
N TYR A 222 18.16 -22.69 7.07
CA TYR A 222 16.98 -22.74 7.95
C TYR A 222 15.95 -23.78 7.50
N LEU A 223 15.65 -23.84 6.20
CA LEU A 223 14.69 -24.78 5.61
C LEU A 223 15.22 -26.22 5.66
N SER A 224 16.50 -26.42 5.36
CA SER A 224 17.15 -27.74 5.43
C SER A 224 17.14 -28.32 6.86
N ALA A 225 17.43 -27.48 7.86
CA ALA A 225 17.36 -27.87 9.27
C ALA A 225 15.94 -28.29 9.73
N ARG A 226 14.89 -27.90 8.94
CA ARG A 226 13.49 -28.28 9.18
C ARG A 226 12.97 -29.39 8.28
N GLY A 227 13.89 -30.14 7.66
CA GLY A 227 13.61 -31.35 6.91
C GLY A 227 13.22 -31.14 5.44
N VAL A 228 13.49 -29.97 4.86
CA VAL A 228 13.35 -29.79 3.40
C VAL A 228 14.58 -30.41 2.72
N PRO A 229 14.42 -31.35 1.77
CA PRO A 229 15.55 -31.92 1.05
C PRO A 229 16.33 -30.86 0.26
N ALA A 230 17.65 -30.93 0.28
CA ALA A 230 18.52 -29.94 -0.35
C ALA A 230 18.30 -29.83 -1.89
N ASP A 231 17.95 -30.94 -2.55
CA ASP A 231 17.60 -30.97 -3.97
C ASP A 231 16.29 -30.26 -4.29
N ARG A 232 15.47 -29.96 -3.27
CA ARG A 232 14.22 -29.19 -3.36
C ARG A 232 14.39 -27.71 -3.04
N ILE A 233 15.60 -27.26 -2.73
CA ILE A 233 15.89 -25.86 -2.46
C ILE A 233 16.75 -25.30 -3.59
N ARG A 234 16.31 -24.18 -4.18
CA ARG A 234 17.09 -23.38 -5.12
C ARG A 234 17.38 -22.03 -4.49
N ARG A 235 18.61 -21.56 -4.60
CA ARG A 235 19.04 -20.26 -4.10
C ARG A 235 19.07 -19.24 -5.22
N GLU A 236 18.55 -18.06 -4.94
CA GLU A 236 18.72 -16.83 -5.71
C GLU A 236 19.40 -15.81 -4.77
N ASP A 237 20.67 -15.56 -4.96
CA ASP A 237 21.54 -14.79 -4.06
C ASP A 237 22.13 -13.51 -4.70
N ARG A 238 21.58 -13.08 -5.85
CA ARG A 238 22.11 -11.96 -6.64
C ARG A 238 21.31 -10.67 -6.51
N SER A 239 20.11 -10.76 -6.00
CA SER A 239 19.16 -9.64 -5.89
C SER A 239 19.52 -8.70 -4.74
N ARG A 240 19.23 -7.40 -4.93
CA ARG A 240 19.44 -6.33 -3.97
C ARG A 240 18.15 -5.67 -3.50
N ASN A 241 17.04 -5.97 -4.16
CA ASN A 241 15.74 -5.39 -3.87
C ASN A 241 14.62 -6.35 -4.31
N THR A 242 13.37 -6.04 -3.93
CA THR A 242 12.21 -6.89 -4.19
C THR A 242 11.95 -7.11 -5.69
N GLU A 243 12.23 -6.12 -6.53
CA GLU A 243 12.02 -6.23 -7.98
C GLU A 243 13.01 -7.23 -8.57
N GLU A 244 14.27 -7.15 -8.19
CA GLU A 244 15.31 -8.11 -8.58
C GLU A 244 15.04 -9.51 -8.03
N ASN A 245 14.59 -9.63 -6.75
CA ASN A 245 14.18 -10.90 -6.17
C ASN A 245 13.15 -11.62 -7.06
N LEU A 246 12.10 -10.89 -7.46
CA LEU A 246 11.03 -11.44 -8.28
C LEU A 246 11.47 -11.73 -9.71
N ALA A 247 12.26 -10.84 -10.33
CA ALA A 247 12.78 -11.01 -11.67
C ALA A 247 13.70 -12.21 -11.78
N ASN A 248 14.71 -12.30 -10.89
CA ASN A 248 15.68 -13.39 -10.89
C ASN A 248 15.05 -14.73 -10.55
N SER A 249 14.15 -14.79 -9.54
CA SER A 249 13.38 -16.00 -9.24
C SER A 249 12.47 -16.39 -10.41
N GLY A 250 11.84 -15.40 -11.06
CA GLY A 250 11.03 -15.61 -12.26
C GLY A 250 11.84 -16.22 -13.39
N ASP A 251 13.07 -15.78 -13.60
CA ASP A 251 13.98 -16.33 -14.60
C ASP A 251 14.39 -17.77 -14.31
N ILE A 252 14.68 -18.10 -13.04
CA ILE A 252 14.96 -19.47 -12.60
C ILE A 252 13.78 -20.38 -12.94
N MET A 253 12.56 -19.96 -12.58
CA MET A 253 11.33 -20.73 -12.82
C MET A 253 11.05 -20.90 -14.32
N ARG A 254 11.13 -19.80 -15.10
CA ARG A 254 10.81 -19.76 -16.53
C ARG A 254 11.76 -20.60 -17.36
N ARG A 255 13.04 -20.69 -16.98
CA ARG A 255 14.03 -21.55 -17.65
C ARG A 255 13.76 -23.03 -17.42
N ALA A 256 13.19 -23.40 -16.26
CA ALA A 256 12.86 -24.77 -15.95
C ALA A 256 11.52 -25.20 -16.54
N ASP A 257 10.51 -24.33 -16.46
CA ASP A 257 9.16 -24.53 -17.00
C ASP A 257 8.54 -23.17 -17.38
N PRO A 258 8.32 -22.90 -18.68
CA PRO A 258 7.67 -21.66 -19.14
C PRO A 258 6.25 -21.45 -18.59
N ASP A 259 5.53 -22.53 -18.27
CA ASP A 259 4.15 -22.48 -17.80
C ASP A 259 4.01 -22.61 -16.26
N TYR A 260 5.13 -22.49 -15.53
CA TYR A 260 5.18 -22.58 -14.08
C TYR A 260 4.11 -21.73 -13.38
N HIS A 261 3.75 -22.19 -12.19
CA HIS A 261 2.96 -21.43 -11.24
C HIS A 261 3.67 -21.36 -9.89
N CYS A 262 3.74 -20.18 -9.30
CA CYS A 262 4.38 -20.02 -8.00
C CYS A 262 3.47 -19.41 -6.94
N THR A 263 3.82 -19.67 -5.67
CA THR A 263 3.39 -18.91 -4.51
C THR A 263 4.58 -18.16 -3.95
N VAL A 264 4.53 -16.83 -3.92
CA VAL A 264 5.58 -15.98 -3.38
C VAL A 264 5.22 -15.62 -1.94
N ILE A 265 6.06 -16.03 -1.00
CA ILE A 265 5.87 -15.77 0.43
C ILE A 265 6.63 -14.51 0.82
N THR A 266 5.93 -13.59 1.45
CA THR A 266 6.47 -12.36 2.01
C THR A 266 5.69 -11.97 3.27
N SER A 267 5.97 -10.84 3.91
CA SER A 267 5.18 -10.34 5.04
C SER A 267 3.80 -9.86 4.57
N ASP A 268 2.80 -9.94 5.43
CA ASP A 268 1.42 -9.58 5.08
C ASP A 268 1.26 -8.13 4.61
N PHE A 269 1.92 -7.16 5.26
CA PHE A 269 1.94 -5.76 4.83
C PHE A 269 2.60 -5.55 3.45
N HIS A 270 3.51 -6.45 3.06
CA HIS A 270 4.27 -6.38 1.80
C HIS A 270 3.61 -7.16 0.66
N ALA A 271 2.67 -8.06 0.95
CA ALA A 271 2.05 -8.97 -0.02
C ALA A 271 1.36 -8.23 -1.17
N PHE A 272 0.75 -7.07 -0.90
CA PHE A 272 0.09 -6.27 -1.92
C PHE A 272 1.07 -5.71 -2.95
N ARG A 273 2.16 -5.05 -2.52
CA ARG A 273 3.20 -4.53 -3.42
C ARG A 273 3.90 -5.66 -4.18
N THR A 274 4.19 -6.77 -3.52
CA THR A 274 4.73 -7.97 -4.16
C THR A 274 3.81 -8.44 -5.28
N GLY A 275 2.50 -8.51 -5.06
CA GLY A 275 1.53 -8.88 -6.09
C GLY A 275 1.46 -7.91 -7.26
N LEU A 276 1.64 -6.60 -7.05
CA LEU A 276 1.75 -5.60 -8.11
C LEU A 276 3.01 -5.81 -8.96
N LEU A 277 4.16 -6.01 -8.31
CA LEU A 277 5.44 -6.27 -8.98
C LEU A 277 5.42 -7.57 -9.77
N MET A 278 4.86 -8.66 -9.21
CA MET A 278 4.69 -9.93 -9.94
C MET A 278 3.95 -9.74 -11.26
N ARG A 279 2.84 -8.97 -11.26
CA ARG A 279 2.09 -8.68 -12.49
C ARG A 279 2.92 -7.88 -13.50
N ARG A 280 3.65 -6.87 -13.02
CA ARG A 280 4.51 -6.02 -13.86
C ARG A 280 5.63 -6.81 -14.53
N LEU A 281 6.22 -7.74 -13.78
CA LEU A 281 7.34 -8.59 -14.22
C LEU A 281 6.89 -9.87 -14.93
N GLY A 282 5.59 -10.09 -15.09
CA GLY A 282 5.06 -11.30 -15.71
C GLY A 282 5.32 -12.59 -14.90
N VAL A 283 5.53 -12.49 -13.57
CA VAL A 283 5.70 -13.64 -12.68
C VAL A 283 4.34 -14.30 -12.46
N ARG A 284 4.21 -15.54 -12.91
CA ARG A 284 2.94 -16.29 -12.88
C ARG A 284 2.70 -16.90 -11.51
N GLY A 285 1.83 -16.31 -10.72
CA GLY A 285 1.56 -16.82 -9.39
C GLY A 285 0.74 -15.89 -8.52
N ARG A 286 0.88 -16.08 -7.21
CA ARG A 286 0.21 -15.27 -6.20
C ARG A 286 1.16 -14.98 -5.04
N ALA A 287 1.13 -13.75 -4.53
CA ALA A 287 1.76 -13.43 -3.26
C ALA A 287 0.89 -13.92 -2.10
N ALA A 288 1.53 -14.41 -1.05
CA ALA A 288 0.88 -14.82 0.20
C ALA A 288 1.65 -14.25 1.39
N GLY A 289 0.92 -13.65 2.32
CA GLY A 289 1.49 -13.00 3.49
C GLY A 289 1.85 -13.99 4.61
N ALA A 290 2.98 -13.75 5.26
CA ALA A 290 3.29 -14.26 6.59
C ALA A 290 2.82 -13.23 7.60
N TRP A 291 2.23 -13.69 8.70
CA TRP A 291 1.73 -12.82 9.77
C TRP A 291 2.85 -11.98 10.38
N THR A 292 2.54 -10.72 10.62
CA THR A 292 3.46 -9.76 11.25
C THR A 292 2.78 -9.13 12.46
N ALA A 293 3.54 -8.92 13.52
CA ALA A 293 3.03 -8.32 14.75
C ALA A 293 2.40 -6.93 14.48
N PRO A 294 1.21 -6.62 15.05
CA PRO A 294 0.52 -5.35 14.82
C PRO A 294 1.35 -4.10 15.12
N SER A 295 2.21 -4.17 16.13
CA SER A 295 3.11 -3.08 16.53
C SER A 295 4.13 -2.67 15.46
N TYR A 296 4.40 -3.52 14.48
CA TYR A 296 5.31 -3.24 13.37
C TYR A 296 4.55 -2.95 12.06
N TRP A 297 3.29 -3.38 12.00
CA TRP A 297 2.54 -3.47 10.74
C TRP A 297 2.23 -2.10 10.13
N LEU A 298 1.79 -1.12 10.94
CA LEU A 298 1.32 0.17 10.42
C LEU A 298 2.45 1.02 9.83
N ALA A 299 3.61 1.12 10.52
CA ALA A 299 4.78 1.82 9.99
C ALA A 299 5.33 1.14 8.72
N ALA A 300 5.35 -0.19 8.71
CA ALA A 300 5.72 -0.94 7.52
C ALA A 300 4.74 -0.70 6.37
N ALA A 301 3.43 -0.69 6.64
CA ALA A 301 2.39 -0.40 5.65
C ALA A 301 2.52 1.02 5.08
N LEU A 302 2.86 2.02 5.89
CA LEU A 302 3.10 3.38 5.41
C LEU A 302 4.30 3.43 4.43
N ARG A 303 5.39 2.75 4.75
CA ARG A 303 6.55 2.62 3.85
C ARG A 303 6.17 1.96 2.53
N GLU A 304 5.39 0.89 2.59
CA GLU A 304 4.90 0.19 1.40
C GLU A 304 3.95 1.08 0.56
N PHE A 305 3.12 1.89 1.21
CA PHE A 305 2.26 2.87 0.55
C PHE A 305 3.07 3.90 -0.25
N VAL A 306 4.09 4.50 0.38
CA VAL A 306 5.00 5.44 -0.30
C VAL A 306 5.68 4.78 -1.50
N ALA A 307 6.14 3.53 -1.34
CA ALA A 307 6.74 2.77 -2.45
C ALA A 307 5.73 2.54 -3.60
N VAL A 308 4.47 2.21 -3.31
CA VAL A 308 3.42 2.05 -4.33
C VAL A 308 3.15 3.37 -5.05
N LEU A 309 3.04 4.49 -4.32
CA LEU A 309 2.88 5.82 -4.92
C LEU A 309 4.05 6.17 -5.84
N TRP A 310 5.28 5.83 -5.44
CA TRP A 310 6.47 6.09 -6.23
C TRP A 310 6.49 5.30 -7.54
N TYR A 311 6.07 4.04 -7.53
CA TYR A 311 5.97 3.22 -8.74
C TYR A 311 4.93 3.74 -9.74
N ASP A 312 3.84 4.30 -9.23
CA ASP A 312 2.72 4.80 -10.03
C ASP A 312 2.64 6.35 -10.03
N ARG A 313 3.75 7.04 -9.70
CA ARG A 313 3.80 8.50 -9.49
C ARG A 313 3.16 9.32 -10.62
N ALA A 314 3.33 8.91 -11.87
CA ALA A 314 2.74 9.62 -12.99
C ALA A 314 1.20 9.67 -12.91
N VAL A 315 0.57 8.54 -12.55
CA VAL A 315 -0.88 8.45 -12.39
C VAL A 315 -1.35 9.29 -11.18
N PHE A 316 -0.67 9.15 -10.04
CA PHE A 316 -1.06 9.89 -8.84
C PHE A 316 -0.84 11.39 -8.96
N LEU A 317 0.26 11.82 -9.56
CA LEU A 317 0.53 13.24 -9.82
C LEU A 317 -0.47 13.83 -10.82
N SER A 318 -0.81 13.11 -11.88
CA SER A 318 -1.83 13.57 -12.85
C SER A 318 -3.20 13.72 -12.21
N LEU A 319 -3.62 12.77 -11.37
CA LEU A 319 -4.89 12.85 -10.63
C LEU A 319 -4.87 13.98 -9.59
N SER A 320 -3.76 14.18 -8.89
CA SER A 320 -3.59 15.29 -7.94
C SER A 320 -3.64 16.65 -8.64
N ALA A 321 -2.95 16.78 -9.78
CA ALA A 321 -3.00 18.00 -10.58
C ALA A 321 -4.42 18.29 -11.09
N LEU A 322 -5.14 17.26 -11.53
CA LEU A 322 -6.52 17.39 -12.00
C LEU A 322 -7.47 17.84 -10.89
N LEU A 323 -7.27 17.35 -9.66
CA LEU A 323 -8.04 17.78 -8.47
C LEU A 323 -7.71 19.22 -8.06
N ALA A 324 -6.49 19.69 -8.29
CA ALA A 324 -6.06 21.05 -7.98
C ALA A 324 -6.56 22.10 -9.02
N LEU A 325 -6.84 21.68 -10.28
CA LEU A 325 -7.24 22.60 -11.36
C LEU A 325 -8.45 23.50 -11.03
N PRO A 326 -9.56 23.02 -10.45
CA PRO A 326 -10.70 23.88 -10.14
C PRO A 326 -10.35 24.96 -9.11
N VAL A 327 -9.48 24.62 -8.15
CA VAL A 327 -9.04 25.55 -7.10
C VAL A 327 -8.07 26.58 -7.66
N LEU A 328 -7.08 26.14 -8.47
CA LEU A 328 -6.18 27.06 -9.18
C LEU A 328 -6.96 28.00 -10.11
N ALA A 329 -7.98 27.49 -10.82
CA ALA A 329 -8.84 28.33 -11.66
C ALA A 329 -9.67 29.34 -10.85
N ALA A 330 -10.05 29.00 -9.63
CA ALA A 330 -10.73 29.94 -8.72
C ALA A 330 -9.76 31.05 -8.25
N LEU A 331 -8.52 30.66 -7.86
CA LEU A 331 -7.46 31.59 -7.42
C LEU A 331 -7.00 32.55 -8.54
N LEU A 332 -6.99 32.10 -9.80
CA LEU A 332 -6.56 32.91 -10.95
C LEU A 332 -7.66 33.85 -11.50
N ARG A 333 -8.87 33.80 -10.99
CA ARG A 333 -9.99 34.66 -11.39
C ARG A 333 -10.07 36.02 -10.63
N TRP A 334 -9.05 36.32 -9.80
CA TRP A 334 -8.90 37.57 -9.06
C TRP A 334 -7.84 38.47 -9.69
#